data_18585feee58a789f8ac1107562c144c1
#
_entry.id   18585feee58a789f8ac1107562c144c1
#
_cell.length_a   1.000
_cell.length_b   1.000
_cell.length_c   1.000
_cell.angle_alpha   90.00
_cell.angle_beta   90.00
_cell.angle_gamma   90.00
#
_symmetry.space_group_name_H-M   'P 1'
#
loop_
_entity.id
_entity.type
_entity.pdbx_description
1 polymer ?
#
loop_
_entity_poly.entity_id
_entity_poly.type
_entity_poly.pdbx_seq_one_letter_code
_entity_poly.pdbx_strand_id
1 'polypeptide(L)'
;MNINFLAHVHLINKSVSYLLEQTNKSTICLVGSMASIIGLPNASAYCASKAALTSYAQTLYFDFQNTNIDVKLVTPGFVKTRLTDKNTFKMPMIVTSEYAADQIYKATESNKFETVFPKRFYWVMKYLSWLPMHKSAIQLLR
;
A
#
# COMPACT_ATOMS: atom_id res chain seq x y z
N MET A 1 -10.19 3.75 -10.20
CA MET A 1 -10.05 4.81 -9.18
C MET A 1 -11.11 4.69 -8.08
N ASN A 2 -12.40 4.52 -8.40
CA ASN A 2 -13.47 4.55 -7.39
C ASN A 2 -13.25 3.62 -6.19
N ILE A 3 -13.03 2.32 -6.40
CA ILE A 3 -12.85 1.35 -5.31
C ILE A 3 -11.49 1.50 -4.64
N ASN A 4 -10.41 1.61 -5.42
CA ASN A 4 -9.04 1.56 -4.87
C ASN A 4 -8.56 2.87 -4.23
N PHE A 5 -9.28 3.99 -4.43
CA PHE A 5 -8.89 5.30 -3.90
C PHE A 5 -10.09 6.07 -3.34
N LEU A 6 -11.06 6.47 -4.15
CA LEU A 6 -12.15 7.36 -3.71
C LEU A 6 -12.98 6.76 -2.57
N ALA A 7 -13.22 5.44 -2.58
CA ALA A 7 -13.93 4.78 -1.49
C ALA A 7 -13.21 4.96 -0.13
N HIS A 8 -11.86 4.90 -0.12
CA HIS A 8 -11.07 5.14 1.10
C HIS A 8 -11.19 6.61 1.55
N VAL A 9 -11.12 7.56 0.61
CA VAL A 9 -11.29 8.99 0.91
C VAL A 9 -12.68 9.25 1.52
N HIS A 10 -13.74 8.72 0.92
CA HIS A 10 -15.10 8.88 1.44
C HIS A 10 -15.30 8.23 2.81
N LEU A 11 -14.78 7.01 2.99
CA LEU A 11 -14.88 6.31 4.28
C LEU A 11 -14.17 7.10 5.38
N ILE A 12 -12.95 7.54 5.15
CA ILE A 12 -12.17 8.28 6.15
C ILE A 12 -12.85 9.61 6.46
N ASN A 13 -13.28 10.38 5.44
CA ASN A 13 -13.97 11.65 5.66
C ASN A 13 -15.25 11.49 6.49
N LYS A 14 -15.95 10.37 6.36
CA LYS A 14 -17.16 10.08 7.17
C LYS A 14 -16.82 9.61 8.58
N SER A 15 -15.65 9.03 8.79
CA SER A 15 -15.27 8.42 10.08
C SER A 15 -14.39 9.34 10.94
N VAL A 16 -13.71 10.33 10.36
CA VAL A 16 -12.66 11.09 11.04
C VAL A 16 -13.18 11.83 12.27
N SER A 17 -14.35 12.48 12.21
CA SER A 17 -14.93 13.19 13.36
C SER A 17 -15.18 12.23 14.52
N TYR A 18 -15.78 11.07 14.24
CA TYR A 18 -16.01 10.03 15.24
C TYR A 18 -14.69 9.51 15.84
N LEU A 19 -13.66 9.30 15.02
CA LEU A 19 -12.36 8.83 15.50
C LEU A 19 -11.66 9.87 16.39
N LEU A 20 -11.80 11.15 16.09
CA LEU A 20 -11.23 12.24 16.90
C LEU A 20 -11.87 12.37 18.27
N GLU A 21 -13.16 12.03 18.40
CA GLU A 21 -13.90 12.06 19.67
C GLU A 21 -13.57 10.89 20.60
N GLN A 22 -12.86 9.86 20.11
CA GLN A 22 -12.51 8.71 20.97
C GLN A 22 -11.46 9.09 22.01
N THR A 23 -11.61 8.60 23.22
CA THR A 23 -10.65 8.78 24.32
C THR A 23 -9.41 7.93 24.15
N ASN A 24 -9.52 6.78 23.47
CA ASN A 24 -8.44 5.87 23.16
C ASN A 24 -7.84 6.18 21.80
N LYS A 25 -6.61 5.71 21.58
CA LYS A 25 -5.93 5.80 20.30
C LYS A 25 -6.72 5.04 19.22
N SER A 26 -7.03 5.72 18.13
CA SER A 26 -7.68 5.16 16.95
C SER A 26 -6.63 4.89 15.86
N THR A 27 -6.81 3.84 15.04
CA THR A 27 -5.89 3.52 13.96
C THR A 27 -6.59 3.49 12.61
N ILE A 28 -6.06 4.26 11.65
CA ILE A 28 -6.44 4.18 10.23
C ILE A 28 -5.35 3.39 9.50
N CYS A 29 -5.65 2.16 9.09
CA CYS A 29 -4.72 1.32 8.35
C CYS A 29 -5.10 1.25 6.87
N LEU A 30 -4.26 1.81 6.00
CA LEU A 30 -4.45 1.82 4.55
C LEU A 30 -3.59 0.75 3.88
N VAL A 31 -4.22 -0.11 3.08
CA VAL A 31 -3.51 -1.16 2.34
C VAL A 31 -3.19 -0.68 0.93
N GLY A 32 -1.95 -0.23 0.77
CA GLY A 32 -1.35 0.19 -0.49
C GLY A 32 -0.95 -0.99 -1.39
N SER A 33 0.17 -0.84 -2.09
CA SER A 33 0.82 -1.89 -2.90
C SER A 33 2.19 -1.39 -3.36
N MET A 34 3.14 -2.29 -3.59
CA MET A 34 4.40 -1.94 -4.27
C MET A 34 4.20 -1.44 -5.71
N ALA A 35 3.03 -1.68 -6.31
CA ALA A 35 2.63 -1.07 -7.58
C ALA A 35 2.46 0.47 -7.51
N SER A 36 2.51 1.07 -6.31
CA SER A 36 2.56 2.53 -6.12
C SER A 36 3.96 3.13 -6.39
N ILE A 37 5.00 2.30 -6.39
CA ILE A 37 6.41 2.76 -6.44
C ILE A 37 6.84 3.08 -7.88
N ILE A 38 6.40 2.24 -8.83
CA ILE A 38 6.73 2.37 -10.25
C ILE A 38 5.56 1.85 -11.09
N GLY A 39 5.35 2.45 -12.28
CA GLY A 39 4.37 1.94 -13.24
C GLY A 39 4.73 0.55 -13.75
N LEU A 40 3.77 -0.38 -13.71
CA LEU A 40 3.94 -1.75 -14.18
C LEU A 40 3.22 -1.94 -15.52
N PRO A 41 3.74 -2.81 -16.43
CA PRO A 41 3.05 -3.16 -17.67
C PRO A 41 1.62 -3.65 -17.40
N ASN A 42 0.68 -3.24 -18.25
CA ASN A 42 -0.74 -3.64 -18.21
C ASN A 42 -1.49 -3.29 -16.90
N ALA A 43 -0.93 -2.42 -16.05
CA ALA A 43 -1.49 -2.09 -14.73
C ALA A 43 -1.65 -0.57 -14.49
N SER A 44 -1.81 0.24 -15.56
CA SER A 44 -1.79 1.71 -15.48
C SER A 44 -2.79 2.27 -14.46
N ALA A 45 -4.07 1.92 -14.55
CA ALA A 45 -5.11 2.40 -13.63
C ALA A 45 -4.89 1.90 -12.20
N TYR A 46 -4.40 0.67 -12.02
CA TYR A 46 -4.09 0.10 -10.71
C TYR A 46 -2.91 0.82 -10.06
N CYS A 47 -1.78 0.96 -10.78
CA CYS A 47 -0.60 1.67 -10.27
C CYS A 47 -0.93 3.11 -9.89
N ALA A 48 -1.64 3.84 -10.76
CA ALA A 48 -2.07 5.21 -10.48
C ALA A 48 -2.96 5.29 -9.23
N SER A 49 -3.92 4.36 -9.07
CA SER A 49 -4.80 4.34 -7.90
C SER A 49 -4.05 4.05 -6.60
N LYS A 50 -3.06 3.15 -6.62
CA LYS A 50 -2.26 2.83 -5.45
C LYS A 50 -1.22 3.90 -5.13
N ALA A 51 -0.69 4.61 -6.13
CA ALA A 51 0.15 5.79 -5.92
C ALA A 51 -0.65 6.93 -5.26
N ALA A 52 -1.87 7.20 -5.73
CA ALA A 52 -2.77 8.17 -5.09
C ALA A 52 -3.07 7.80 -3.63
N LEU A 53 -3.37 6.52 -3.35
CA LEU A 53 -3.63 6.05 -1.99
C LEU A 53 -2.40 6.19 -1.08
N THR A 54 -1.20 5.92 -1.59
CA THR A 54 0.05 6.08 -0.85
C THR A 54 0.29 7.54 -0.49
N SER A 55 0.14 8.45 -1.46
CA SER A 55 0.27 9.90 -1.22
C SER A 55 -0.77 10.41 -0.22
N TYR A 56 -2.03 9.96 -0.34
CA TYR A 56 -3.10 10.29 0.59
C TYR A 56 -2.79 9.82 2.02
N ALA A 57 -2.30 8.58 2.18
CA ALA A 57 -1.89 8.05 3.48
C ALA A 57 -0.77 8.89 4.14
N GLN A 58 0.21 9.33 3.33
CA GLN A 58 1.31 10.21 3.81
C GLN A 58 0.78 11.55 4.29
N THR A 59 -0.16 12.17 3.56
CA THR A 59 -0.79 13.43 3.96
C THR A 59 -1.55 13.26 5.27
N LEU A 60 -2.40 12.24 5.37
CA LEU A 60 -3.14 11.95 6.61
C LEU A 60 -2.21 11.70 7.81
N TYR A 61 -1.07 11.03 7.60
CA TYR A 61 -0.08 10.81 8.65
C TYR A 61 0.44 12.14 9.21
N PHE A 62 0.71 13.14 8.37
CA PHE A 62 1.13 14.46 8.83
C PHE A 62 -0.03 15.23 9.49
N ASP A 63 -1.22 15.18 8.91
CA ASP A 63 -2.38 15.92 9.41
C ASP A 63 -2.81 15.46 10.81
N PHE A 64 -2.64 14.16 11.14
CA PHE A 64 -3.07 13.59 12.41
C PHE A 64 -1.97 13.42 13.47
N GLN A 65 -0.74 13.89 13.23
CA GLN A 65 0.39 13.70 14.17
C GLN A 65 0.12 14.16 15.61
N ASN A 66 -0.70 15.20 15.79
CA ASN A 66 -1.02 15.77 17.09
C ASN A 66 -2.43 15.42 17.58
N THR A 67 -2.95 14.28 17.13
CA THR A 67 -4.28 13.78 17.49
C THR A 67 -4.19 12.37 18.08
N ASN A 68 -5.34 11.82 18.47
CA ASN A 68 -5.46 10.43 18.88
C ASN A 68 -5.54 9.43 17.70
N ILE A 69 -5.44 9.89 16.45
CA ILE A 69 -5.48 9.04 15.25
C ILE A 69 -4.07 8.68 14.79
N ASP A 70 -3.78 7.39 14.75
CA ASP A 70 -2.55 6.83 14.20
C ASP A 70 -2.78 6.30 12.79
N VAL A 71 -2.05 6.82 11.81
CA VAL A 71 -2.18 6.43 10.41
C VAL A 71 -1.10 5.44 10.03
N LYS A 72 -1.48 4.31 9.47
CA LYS A 72 -0.61 3.24 9.00
C LYS A 72 -0.79 3.01 7.50
N LEU A 73 0.33 2.81 6.82
CA LEU A 73 0.37 2.37 5.44
C LEU A 73 1.01 0.98 5.37
N VAL A 74 0.31 0.02 4.80
CA VAL A 74 0.86 -1.29 4.49
C VAL A 74 1.09 -1.38 2.99
N THR A 75 2.32 -1.71 2.58
CA THR A 75 2.75 -1.77 1.18
C THR A 75 3.15 -3.20 0.81
N PRO A 76 2.17 -4.11 0.53
CA PRO A 76 2.45 -5.48 0.14
C PRO A 76 2.99 -5.57 -1.29
N GLY A 77 3.80 -6.62 -1.53
CA GLY A 77 4.09 -7.13 -2.87
C GLY A 77 2.98 -8.05 -3.35
N PHE A 78 3.36 -9.16 -4.02
CA PHE A 78 2.39 -10.18 -4.46
C PHE A 78 1.93 -11.04 -3.29
N VAL A 79 0.61 -11.16 -3.13
CA VAL A 79 -0.04 -12.01 -2.13
C VAL A 79 -0.89 -13.05 -2.86
N LYS A 80 -0.75 -14.32 -2.51
CA LYS A 80 -1.54 -15.41 -3.10
C LYS A 80 -2.99 -15.28 -2.66
N THR A 81 -3.88 -15.01 -3.61
CA THR A 81 -5.32 -14.83 -3.42
C THR A 81 -6.05 -15.32 -4.66
N ARG A 82 -7.37 -15.54 -4.58
CA ARG A 82 -8.21 -15.88 -5.75
C ARG A 82 -8.07 -14.87 -6.91
N LEU A 83 -7.72 -13.60 -6.60
CA LEU A 83 -7.51 -12.59 -7.63
C LEU A 83 -6.18 -12.78 -8.35
N THR A 84 -5.11 -13.06 -7.60
CA THR A 84 -3.77 -13.27 -8.15
C THR A 84 -3.63 -14.61 -8.86
N ASP A 85 -4.46 -15.62 -8.53
CA ASP A 85 -4.50 -16.91 -9.21
C ASP A 85 -4.92 -16.78 -10.70
N LYS A 86 -5.56 -15.67 -11.07
CA LYS A 86 -5.93 -15.35 -12.47
C LYS A 86 -4.80 -14.72 -13.28
N ASN A 87 -3.69 -14.37 -12.65
CA ASN A 87 -2.57 -13.75 -13.33
C ASN A 87 -1.74 -14.77 -14.09
N THR A 88 -1.40 -14.44 -15.34
CA THR A 88 -0.59 -15.28 -16.24
C THR A 88 0.90 -14.95 -16.24
N PHE A 89 1.29 -13.93 -15.51
CA PHE A 89 2.69 -13.48 -15.41
C PHE A 89 3.37 -13.97 -14.11
N LYS A 90 4.70 -14.01 -14.11
CA LYS A 90 5.48 -14.39 -12.93
C LYS A 90 5.29 -13.37 -11.80
N MET A 91 4.99 -13.85 -10.60
CA MET A 91 4.86 -13.05 -9.39
C MET A 91 6.02 -13.37 -8.44
N PRO A 92 7.16 -12.65 -8.56
CA PRO A 92 8.33 -12.94 -7.75
C PRO A 92 8.04 -12.68 -6.27
N MET A 93 8.61 -13.54 -5.40
CA MET A 93 8.51 -13.40 -3.95
C MET A 93 7.07 -13.33 -3.43
N ILE A 94 6.14 -14.04 -4.08
CA ILE A 94 4.74 -14.12 -3.64
C ILE A 94 4.68 -14.69 -2.22
N VAL A 95 3.84 -14.08 -1.38
CA VAL A 95 3.60 -14.50 0.01
C VAL A 95 2.20 -15.07 0.16
N THR A 96 1.94 -15.85 1.21
CA THR A 96 0.60 -16.38 1.50
C THR A 96 -0.31 -15.30 2.07
N SER A 97 -1.63 -15.52 1.99
CA SER A 97 -2.63 -14.63 2.60
C SER A 97 -2.53 -14.57 4.13
N GLU A 98 -2.21 -15.69 4.76
CA GLU A 98 -2.02 -15.79 6.21
C GLU A 98 -0.82 -14.95 6.67
N TYR A 99 0.32 -15.04 5.96
CA TYR A 99 1.48 -14.21 6.23
C TYR A 99 1.15 -12.72 6.04
N ALA A 100 0.44 -12.38 4.97
CA ALA A 100 0.04 -11.00 4.71
C ALA A 100 -0.88 -10.45 5.81
N ALA A 101 -1.85 -11.24 6.28
CA ALA A 101 -2.75 -10.88 7.38
C ALA A 101 -1.97 -10.63 8.68
N ASP A 102 -1.02 -11.51 9.02
CA ASP A 102 -0.13 -11.33 10.20
C ASP A 102 0.69 -10.03 10.09
N GLN A 103 1.25 -9.72 8.90
CA GLN A 103 2.00 -8.48 8.71
C GLN A 103 1.12 -7.23 8.81
N ILE A 104 -0.11 -7.28 8.32
CA ILE A 104 -1.08 -6.18 8.44
C ILE A 104 -1.44 -5.97 9.91
N TYR A 105 -1.75 -7.05 10.65
CA TYR A 105 -2.04 -6.97 12.07
C TYR A 105 -0.86 -6.36 12.85
N LYS A 106 0.35 -6.85 12.64
CA LYS A 106 1.55 -6.30 13.26
C LYS A 106 1.80 -4.83 12.89
N ALA A 107 1.39 -4.40 11.72
CA ALA A 107 1.50 -3.01 11.32
C ALA A 107 0.60 -2.10 12.16
N THR A 108 -0.61 -2.54 12.51
CA THR A 108 -1.53 -1.76 13.37
C THR A 108 -1.00 -1.59 14.80
N GLU A 109 -0.22 -2.54 15.30
CA GLU A 109 0.40 -2.50 16.63
C GLU A 109 1.76 -1.80 16.66
N SER A 110 2.35 -1.51 15.49
CA SER A 110 3.69 -0.93 15.41
C SER A 110 3.68 0.60 15.52
N ASN A 111 4.80 1.18 15.93
CA ASN A 111 4.99 2.65 15.92
C ASN A 111 5.45 3.18 14.54
N LYS A 112 5.55 2.32 13.52
CA LYS A 112 5.99 2.73 12.17
C LYS A 112 4.80 3.18 11.34
N PHE A 113 4.99 4.25 10.57
CA PHE A 113 4.00 4.68 9.58
C PHE A 113 3.82 3.64 8.47
N GLU A 114 4.92 3.14 7.89
CA GLU A 114 4.87 2.22 6.76
C GLU A 114 5.43 0.85 7.10
N THR A 115 4.69 -0.20 6.74
CA THR A 115 5.11 -1.60 6.79
C THR A 115 5.11 -2.18 5.39
N VAL A 116 6.27 -2.72 4.97
CA VAL A 116 6.47 -3.31 3.64
C VAL A 116 6.81 -4.78 3.72
N PHE A 117 6.23 -5.60 2.85
CA PHE A 117 6.59 -7.02 2.76
C PHE A 117 6.32 -7.61 1.34
N PRO A 118 7.22 -8.51 0.87
CA PRO A 118 8.52 -8.85 1.43
C PRO A 118 9.53 -7.70 1.22
N LYS A 119 10.36 -7.43 2.23
CA LYS A 119 11.31 -6.29 2.21
C LYS A 119 12.28 -6.33 1.03
N ARG A 120 12.75 -7.54 0.64
CA ARG A 120 13.67 -7.69 -0.50
C ARG A 120 13.05 -7.18 -1.79
N PHE A 121 11.78 -7.52 -2.05
CA PHE A 121 11.06 -7.07 -3.24
C PHE A 121 10.83 -5.55 -3.22
N TYR A 122 10.51 -4.98 -2.06
CA TYR A 122 10.38 -3.52 -1.89
C TYR A 122 11.65 -2.77 -2.31
N TRP A 123 12.82 -3.23 -1.88
CA TRP A 123 14.08 -2.58 -2.23
C TRP A 123 14.43 -2.73 -3.71
N VAL A 124 14.10 -3.87 -4.32
CA VAL A 124 14.22 -4.04 -5.78
C VAL A 124 13.33 -3.02 -6.51
N MET A 125 12.07 -2.88 -6.12
CA MET A 125 11.14 -1.92 -6.73
C MET A 125 11.62 -0.47 -6.54
N LYS A 126 12.14 -0.12 -5.36
CA LYS A 126 12.73 1.20 -5.09
C LYS A 126 13.96 1.46 -5.96
N TYR A 127 14.86 0.50 -6.08
CA TYR A 127 16.02 0.62 -6.95
C TYR A 127 15.61 0.85 -8.41
N LEU A 128 14.66 0.05 -8.91
CA LEU A 128 14.16 0.20 -10.28
C LEU A 128 13.49 1.57 -10.51
N SER A 129 12.84 2.15 -9.51
CA SER A 129 12.22 3.47 -9.64
C SER A 129 13.22 4.62 -9.76
N TRP A 130 14.47 4.43 -9.38
CA TRP A 130 15.56 5.41 -9.53
C TRP A 130 16.26 5.32 -10.88
N LEU A 131 16.09 4.19 -11.58
CA LEU A 131 16.69 4.03 -12.90
C LEU A 131 15.87 4.81 -13.94
N PRO A 132 16.52 5.40 -14.96
CA PRO A 132 15.83 5.93 -16.12
C PRO A 132 14.91 4.87 -16.72
N MET A 133 13.71 5.27 -17.16
CA MET A 133 12.72 4.37 -17.78
C MET A 133 13.18 3.89 -19.16
N HIS A 134 14.32 3.19 -19.21
CA HIS A 134 14.85 2.57 -20.40
C HIS A 134 14.22 1.19 -20.67
N LYS A 135 14.23 0.78 -21.94
CA LYS A 135 13.68 -0.52 -22.40
C LYS A 135 14.18 -1.73 -21.58
N SER A 136 15.42 -1.67 -21.07
CA SER A 136 16.03 -2.73 -20.25
C SER A 136 15.42 -2.87 -18.84
N ALA A 137 15.00 -1.78 -18.21
CA ALA A 137 14.32 -1.84 -16.90
C ALA A 137 12.91 -2.46 -17.04
N ILE A 138 12.25 -2.21 -18.17
CA ILE A 138 10.92 -2.78 -18.47
C ILE A 138 11.00 -4.29 -18.75
N GLN A 139 12.10 -4.79 -19.32
CA GLN A 139 12.30 -6.22 -19.59
C GLN A 139 12.46 -7.05 -18.31
N LEU A 140 12.99 -6.47 -17.23
CA LEU A 140 13.09 -7.12 -15.92
C LEU A 140 11.73 -7.29 -15.20
N LEU A 141 10.72 -6.55 -15.65
CA LEU A 141 9.36 -6.56 -15.08
C LEU A 141 8.35 -7.34 -15.96
N ARG A 142 8.78 -7.88 -17.10
CA ARG A 142 8.02 -8.79 -17.96
C ARG A 142 8.35 -10.24 -17.64
#